data_5973241c09f6a54764a943f7a3e67454
#
_entry.id   5973241c09f6a54764a943f7a3e67454
#
_cell.length_a   1.000
_cell.length_b   1.000
_cell.length_c   1.000
_cell.angle_alpha   90.00
_cell.angle_beta   90.00
_cell.angle_gamma   90.00
#
_symmetry.space_group_name_H-M   'P 1'
#
loop_
_entity.id
_entity.type
_entity.pdbx_description
1 polymer ?
#
loop_
_entity_poly.entity_id
_entity_poly.type
_entity_poly.pdbx_seq_one_letter_code
_entity_poly.pdbx_strand_id
1 'polypeptide(L)'
;VGSILASCWNEFVLKEEHASLQDSNDYFLANIQKDGTYSVVPRMPGGEVTPDGLISVGQIAKKYGLYTKITGGARVDMFGARLEELPLIWEELIAAGFESGHAYGKSLRTVKSCVGSTWCRYGVDDSVGLAIDIENRYKGLRAPHKIKFGVSGCTRECAEAQGKDVGVIATDKGWNLYVCGNGGMKPRHAELIASDLSKDRLLQLIDRFLMFYVRTADRLQRTSTWRENLEGGLDYLKDVVVNDSLGLGAELEAQMQHVVDTYQCEWKTAVTTPEVRQRFRSFINSDQPDEHIVFVQERGQIRPARAEERSEATA
;
A
#
# COMPACT_ATOMS: atom_id res chain seq x y z
N VAL A 1 2.93 -0.13 34.13
CA VAL A 1 3.35 0.15 32.72
C VAL A 1 2.76 -0.90 31.76
N GLY A 2 2.63 -2.17 32.18
CA GLY A 2 2.12 -3.25 31.32
C GLY A 2 0.61 -3.24 31.03
N SER A 3 -0.23 -2.62 31.88
CA SER A 3 -1.70 -2.63 31.70
C SER A 3 -2.22 -1.49 30.80
N ILE A 4 -1.47 -0.43 30.62
CA ILE A 4 -1.87 0.72 29.78
C ILE A 4 -1.66 0.42 28.30
N LEU A 5 -0.70 -0.45 27.96
CA LEU A 5 -0.35 -0.76 26.58
C LEU A 5 -1.32 -1.77 25.91
N ALA A 6 -1.88 -2.70 26.66
CA ALA A 6 -2.88 -3.65 26.16
C ALA A 6 -4.23 -2.98 25.86
N SER A 7 -4.60 -1.91 26.61
CA SER A 7 -5.82 -1.16 26.36
C SER A 7 -5.75 -0.30 25.10
N CYS A 8 -4.59 0.27 24.75
CA CYS A 8 -4.41 1.09 23.55
C CYS A 8 -4.57 0.31 22.24
N TRP A 9 -4.21 -0.97 22.22
CA TRP A 9 -4.30 -1.77 21.00
C TRP A 9 -5.74 -2.13 20.65
N ASN A 10 -6.54 -2.53 21.64
CA ASN A 10 -7.98 -2.73 21.45
C ASN A 10 -8.70 -1.42 21.08
N GLU A 11 -8.26 -0.28 21.60
CA GLU A 11 -8.82 1.02 21.24
C GLU A 11 -8.48 1.47 19.81
N PHE A 12 -7.31 1.13 19.28
CA PHE A 12 -6.93 1.50 17.92
C PHE A 12 -7.64 0.62 16.85
N VAL A 13 -7.92 -0.63 17.18
CA VAL A 13 -8.62 -1.60 16.32
C VAL A 13 -10.14 -1.52 16.47
N LEU A 14 -10.66 -1.10 17.65
CA LEU A 14 -12.07 -1.26 18.02
C LEU A 14 -12.82 0.04 18.34
N LYS A 15 -12.26 1.24 18.13
CA LYS A 15 -13.06 2.47 18.28
C LYS A 15 -13.96 2.68 17.08
N GLU A 16 -15.13 2.04 17.09
CA GLU A 16 -16.28 2.34 16.22
C GLU A 16 -16.72 3.80 16.31
N GLU A 17 -16.40 4.52 17.38
CA GLU A 17 -16.76 5.93 17.59
C GLU A 17 -16.04 6.92 16.65
N HIS A 18 -15.06 6.50 15.88
CA HIS A 18 -14.43 7.33 14.85
C HIS A 18 -14.90 7.04 13.42
N ALA A 19 -16.00 6.33 13.25
CA ALA A 19 -16.62 6.05 11.95
C ALA A 19 -16.94 7.33 11.15
N SER A 20 -17.21 8.46 11.83
CA SER A 20 -17.49 9.75 11.18
C SER A 20 -16.30 10.38 10.45
N LEU A 21 -15.09 9.86 10.63
CA LEU A 21 -13.85 10.28 9.94
C LEU A 21 -13.20 9.12 9.19
N GLN A 22 -13.94 8.05 8.96
CA GLN A 22 -13.47 6.99 8.08
C GLN A 22 -13.19 7.61 6.72
N ASP A 23 -11.97 7.41 6.22
CA ASP A 23 -11.61 7.81 4.87
C ASP A 23 -12.59 7.11 3.91
N SER A 24 -13.33 7.87 3.10
CA SER A 24 -14.28 7.32 2.14
C SER A 24 -13.65 6.28 1.21
N ASN A 25 -12.35 6.41 0.95
CA ASN A 25 -11.58 5.43 0.22
C ASN A 25 -11.48 4.08 0.95
N ASP A 26 -11.35 4.07 2.27
CA ASP A 26 -11.36 2.85 3.09
C ASP A 26 -12.75 2.21 3.08
N TYR A 27 -13.79 3.01 3.17
CA TYR A 27 -15.17 2.53 3.14
C TYR A 27 -15.52 1.82 1.84
N PHE A 28 -15.11 2.40 0.69
CA PHE A 28 -15.37 1.84 -0.64
C PHE A 28 -14.23 0.95 -1.17
N LEU A 29 -13.18 0.69 -0.40
CA LEU A 29 -12.04 -0.14 -0.78
C LEU A 29 -11.39 0.25 -2.13
N ALA A 30 -11.51 1.52 -2.49
CA ALA A 30 -11.04 2.13 -3.73
C ALA A 30 -10.81 3.63 -3.53
N ASN A 31 -9.94 4.27 -4.34
CA ASN A 31 -9.78 5.72 -4.28
C ASN A 31 -10.83 6.41 -5.13
N ILE A 32 -11.63 7.26 -4.50
CA ILE A 32 -12.55 8.17 -5.20
C ILE A 32 -11.74 9.21 -5.98
N GLN A 33 -12.14 9.44 -7.21
CA GLN A 33 -11.59 10.48 -8.09
C GLN A 33 -12.42 11.76 -7.98
N LYS A 34 -11.86 12.88 -8.42
CA LYS A 34 -12.53 14.18 -8.31
C LYS A 34 -13.84 14.31 -9.10
N ASP A 35 -14.07 13.41 -10.03
CA ASP A 35 -15.23 13.34 -10.90
C ASP A 35 -16.28 12.30 -10.44
N GLY A 36 -16.09 11.70 -9.25
CA GLY A 36 -17.00 10.76 -8.63
C GLY A 36 -16.79 9.30 -9.03
N THR A 37 -15.87 9.01 -9.94
CA THR A 37 -15.47 7.63 -10.25
C THR A 37 -14.41 7.11 -9.30
N TYR A 38 -14.02 5.85 -9.45
CA TYR A 38 -13.06 5.18 -8.57
C TYR A 38 -11.87 4.65 -9.36
N SER A 39 -10.71 4.54 -8.70
CA SER A 39 -9.58 3.79 -9.23
C SER A 39 -9.54 2.39 -8.62
N VAL A 40 -9.26 1.41 -9.47
CA VAL A 40 -9.03 0.01 -9.09
C VAL A 40 -7.55 -0.30 -9.28
N VAL A 41 -6.92 -0.83 -8.24
CA VAL A 41 -5.48 -1.09 -8.22
C VAL A 41 -5.23 -2.52 -7.77
N PRO A 42 -5.05 -3.47 -8.71
CA PRO A 42 -4.67 -4.83 -8.37
C PRO A 42 -3.25 -4.86 -7.77
N ARG A 43 -3.01 -5.81 -6.87
CA ARG A 43 -1.69 -6.02 -6.30
C ARG A 43 -0.76 -6.64 -7.33
N MET A 44 0.40 -6.02 -7.49
CA MET A 44 1.52 -6.47 -8.31
C MET A 44 2.78 -6.42 -7.43
N PRO A 45 3.04 -7.49 -6.64
CA PRO A 45 4.13 -7.48 -5.67
C PRO A 45 5.49 -7.20 -6.34
N GLY A 46 6.26 -6.29 -5.76
CA GLY A 46 7.53 -5.88 -6.35
C GLY A 46 7.42 -5.19 -7.73
N GLY A 47 6.22 -4.96 -8.24
CA GLY A 47 5.97 -4.50 -9.61
C GLY A 47 6.04 -5.63 -10.65
N GLU A 48 6.16 -6.88 -10.21
CA GLU A 48 6.19 -8.04 -11.10
C GLU A 48 4.78 -8.51 -11.46
N VAL A 49 4.57 -8.82 -12.72
CA VAL A 49 3.29 -9.35 -13.23
C VAL A 49 3.57 -10.27 -14.43
N THR A 50 2.87 -11.39 -14.50
CA THR A 50 2.99 -12.32 -15.61
C THR A 50 2.34 -11.77 -16.89
N PRO A 51 2.75 -12.25 -18.10
CA PRO A 51 2.07 -11.89 -19.35
C PRO A 51 0.55 -12.14 -19.30
N ASP A 52 0.11 -13.28 -18.75
CA ASP A 52 -1.31 -13.60 -18.62
C ASP A 52 -2.03 -12.64 -17.65
N GLY A 53 -1.36 -12.23 -16.57
CA GLY A 53 -1.85 -11.20 -15.65
C GLY A 53 -2.03 -9.85 -16.36
N LEU A 54 -1.07 -9.42 -17.19
CA LEU A 54 -1.20 -8.20 -17.98
C LEU A 54 -2.36 -8.28 -18.99
N ILE A 55 -2.52 -9.43 -19.64
CA ILE A 55 -3.65 -9.68 -20.56
C ILE A 55 -4.98 -9.56 -19.81
N SER A 56 -5.09 -10.20 -18.65
CA SER A 56 -6.31 -10.16 -17.82
C SER A 56 -6.65 -8.72 -17.39
N VAL A 57 -5.67 -7.97 -16.88
CA VAL A 57 -5.86 -6.55 -16.51
C VAL A 57 -6.29 -5.73 -17.73
N GLY A 58 -5.67 -5.93 -18.88
CA GLY A 58 -6.02 -5.25 -20.13
C GLY A 58 -7.43 -5.58 -20.62
N GLN A 59 -7.85 -6.84 -20.56
CA GLN A 59 -9.20 -7.29 -20.94
C GLN A 59 -10.27 -6.73 -20.01
N ILE A 60 -10.05 -6.75 -18.68
CA ILE A 60 -10.94 -6.18 -17.69
C ILE A 60 -11.06 -4.67 -17.89
N ALA A 61 -9.93 -3.97 -18.04
CA ALA A 61 -9.94 -2.54 -18.31
C ALA A 61 -10.73 -2.19 -19.58
N LYS A 62 -10.55 -2.97 -20.65
CA LYS A 62 -11.29 -2.79 -21.90
C LYS A 62 -12.79 -3.05 -21.73
N LYS A 63 -13.16 -4.10 -20.99
CA LYS A 63 -14.56 -4.48 -20.74
C LYS A 63 -15.35 -3.40 -20.01
N TYR A 64 -14.73 -2.79 -18.99
CA TYR A 64 -15.36 -1.76 -18.15
C TYR A 64 -15.01 -0.32 -18.59
N GLY A 65 -14.34 -0.14 -19.73
CA GLY A 65 -13.97 1.20 -20.24
C GLY A 65 -13.04 1.98 -19.31
N LEU A 66 -12.10 1.30 -18.63
CA LEU A 66 -11.21 1.92 -17.66
C LEU A 66 -9.96 2.51 -18.33
N TYR A 67 -9.59 3.70 -17.90
CA TYR A 67 -8.32 4.32 -18.28
C TYR A 67 -7.17 3.69 -17.49
N THR A 68 -6.16 3.16 -18.17
CA THR A 68 -5.03 2.48 -17.56
C THR A 68 -3.77 3.33 -17.54
N LYS A 69 -3.01 3.27 -16.43
CA LYS A 69 -1.72 3.94 -16.30
C LYS A 69 -0.78 3.13 -15.41
N ILE A 70 0.48 2.98 -15.87
CA ILE A 70 1.57 2.57 -15.00
C ILE A 70 1.95 3.80 -14.16
N THR A 71 1.80 3.69 -12.85
CA THR A 71 2.03 4.79 -11.91
C THR A 71 3.39 4.70 -11.24
N GLY A 72 3.81 5.75 -10.52
CA GLY A 72 5.07 5.75 -9.78
C GLY A 72 5.14 4.73 -8.63
N GLY A 73 4.06 4.00 -8.37
CA GLY A 73 4.01 2.87 -7.43
C GLY A 73 4.43 1.52 -8.02
N ALA A 74 5.00 1.50 -9.24
CA ALA A 74 5.41 0.28 -9.96
C ALA A 74 4.26 -0.73 -10.12
N ARG A 75 3.08 -0.24 -10.52
CA ARG A 75 1.87 -1.05 -10.75
C ARG A 75 0.98 -0.39 -11.78
N VAL A 76 0.02 -1.15 -12.33
CA VAL A 76 -1.03 -0.62 -13.20
C VAL A 76 -2.21 -0.16 -12.33
N ASP A 77 -2.59 1.10 -12.45
CA ASP A 77 -3.80 1.66 -11.86
C ASP A 77 -4.85 1.82 -12.98
N MET A 78 -6.09 1.40 -12.73
CA MET A 78 -7.24 1.53 -13.64
C MET A 78 -8.18 2.60 -13.07
N PHE A 79 -8.59 3.57 -13.88
CA PHE A 79 -9.39 4.73 -13.46
C PHE A 79 -10.70 4.78 -14.21
N GLY A 80 -11.73 5.34 -13.59
CA GLY A 80 -13.02 5.58 -14.20
C GLY A 80 -14.09 4.54 -13.85
N ALA A 81 -13.82 3.63 -12.90
CA ALA A 81 -14.81 2.66 -12.45
C ALA A 81 -15.98 3.36 -11.75
N ARG A 82 -17.21 2.94 -12.05
CA ARG A 82 -18.40 3.33 -11.31
C ARG A 82 -18.50 2.55 -10.01
N LEU A 83 -19.20 3.08 -9.02
CA LEU A 83 -19.32 2.46 -7.71
C LEU A 83 -19.87 1.03 -7.80
N GLU A 84 -20.95 0.84 -8.55
CA GLU A 84 -21.64 -0.44 -8.73
C GLU A 84 -20.81 -1.47 -9.54
N GLU A 85 -19.84 -1.02 -10.33
CA GLU A 85 -18.93 -1.89 -11.09
C GLU A 85 -17.81 -2.45 -10.24
N LEU A 86 -17.46 -1.81 -9.12
CA LEU A 86 -16.32 -2.22 -8.29
C LEU A 86 -16.35 -3.70 -7.89
N PRO A 87 -17.47 -4.25 -7.33
CA PRO A 87 -17.51 -5.67 -6.98
C PRO A 87 -17.36 -6.59 -8.20
N LEU A 88 -17.91 -6.21 -9.36
CA LEU A 88 -17.83 -7.00 -10.59
C LEU A 88 -16.39 -7.04 -11.12
N ILE A 89 -15.70 -5.90 -11.12
CA ILE A 89 -14.29 -5.79 -11.50
C ILE A 89 -13.41 -6.61 -10.56
N TRP A 90 -13.67 -6.56 -9.25
CA TRP A 90 -12.91 -7.34 -8.28
C TRP A 90 -13.13 -8.85 -8.41
N GLU A 91 -14.34 -9.30 -8.71
CA GLU A 91 -14.62 -10.72 -9.00
C GLU A 91 -13.74 -11.25 -10.13
N GLU A 92 -13.64 -10.50 -11.24
CA GLU A 92 -12.82 -10.87 -12.37
C GLU A 92 -11.31 -10.81 -12.07
N LEU A 93 -10.87 -9.78 -11.35
CA LEU A 93 -9.48 -9.68 -10.91
C LEU A 93 -9.08 -10.81 -9.96
N ILE A 94 -9.96 -11.16 -9.01
CA ILE A 94 -9.74 -12.29 -8.08
C ILE A 94 -9.70 -13.62 -8.85
N ALA A 95 -10.59 -13.83 -9.82
CA ALA A 95 -10.58 -15.01 -10.68
C ALA A 95 -9.30 -15.11 -11.52
N ALA A 96 -8.70 -13.97 -11.88
CA ALA A 96 -7.39 -13.88 -12.56
C ALA A 96 -6.18 -13.97 -11.60
N GLY A 97 -6.41 -14.22 -10.29
CA GLY A 97 -5.36 -14.40 -9.28
C GLY A 97 -4.86 -13.12 -8.61
N PHE A 98 -5.50 -11.98 -8.85
CA PHE A 98 -5.15 -10.72 -8.18
C PHE A 98 -5.84 -10.56 -6.83
N GLU A 99 -5.21 -9.74 -5.99
CA GLU A 99 -5.76 -9.25 -4.72
C GLU A 99 -5.82 -7.72 -4.72
N SER A 100 -6.47 -7.15 -3.71
CA SER A 100 -6.43 -5.71 -3.46
C SER A 100 -5.01 -5.21 -3.30
N GLY A 101 -4.62 -4.22 -4.07
CA GLY A 101 -3.33 -3.52 -3.93
C GLY A 101 -3.30 -2.53 -2.75
N HIS A 102 -4.38 -2.43 -1.94
CA HIS A 102 -4.49 -1.50 -0.81
C HIS A 102 -3.99 -0.08 -1.14
N ALA A 103 -4.27 0.39 -2.38
CA ALA A 103 -3.86 1.72 -2.80
C ALA A 103 -4.68 2.85 -2.15
N TYR A 104 -5.63 2.50 -1.31
CA TYR A 104 -6.50 3.35 -0.51
C TYR A 104 -6.13 3.26 0.98
N GLY A 105 -6.67 4.16 1.77
CA GLY A 105 -6.49 4.18 3.22
C GLY A 105 -5.05 4.37 3.71
N LYS A 106 -4.84 4.06 4.97
CA LYS A 106 -3.57 4.18 5.67
C LYS A 106 -2.89 2.82 5.80
N SER A 107 -2.48 2.25 4.68
CA SER A 107 -1.94 0.89 4.58
C SER A 107 -0.59 0.86 3.84
N LEU A 108 0.02 -0.32 3.83
CA LEU A 108 1.17 -0.61 3.00
C LEU A 108 0.82 -0.44 1.51
N ARG A 109 1.66 0.27 0.79
CA ARG A 109 1.62 0.40 -0.67
C ARG A 109 2.49 -0.66 -1.33
N THR A 110 2.35 -0.84 -2.64
CA THR A 110 3.24 -1.69 -3.44
C THR A 110 4.70 -1.40 -3.09
N VAL A 111 5.48 -2.45 -2.85
CA VAL A 111 6.91 -2.37 -2.61
C VAL A 111 7.61 -2.13 -3.94
N LYS A 112 8.24 -0.99 -4.12
CA LYS A 112 8.99 -0.69 -5.34
C LYS A 112 10.29 -1.47 -5.34
N SER A 113 10.62 -2.14 -6.46
CA SER A 113 11.92 -2.78 -6.65
C SER A 113 12.60 -2.34 -7.94
N CYS A 114 13.89 -2.56 -8.04
CA CYS A 114 14.59 -2.61 -9.32
C CYS A 114 14.59 -4.06 -9.84
N VAL A 115 15.16 -4.30 -11.01
CA VAL A 115 15.16 -5.62 -11.66
C VAL A 115 16.10 -6.66 -11.00
N GLY A 116 16.87 -6.28 -9.99
CA GLY A 116 17.70 -7.18 -9.19
C GLY A 116 18.85 -7.86 -9.93
N SER A 117 19.48 -8.81 -9.24
CA SER A 117 20.64 -9.55 -9.76
C SER A 117 20.29 -10.47 -10.94
N THR A 118 19.05 -10.90 -11.07
CA THR A 118 18.62 -11.77 -12.18
C THR A 118 18.80 -11.11 -13.55
N TRP A 119 18.54 -9.81 -13.68
CA TRP A 119 18.54 -9.11 -14.96
C TRP A 119 19.59 -8.00 -15.06
N CYS A 120 19.99 -7.42 -13.94
CA CYS A 120 20.91 -6.30 -13.93
C CYS A 120 22.36 -6.77 -13.72
N ARG A 121 23.26 -6.46 -14.66
CA ARG A 121 24.70 -6.78 -14.52
C ARG A 121 25.38 -6.16 -13.29
N TYR A 122 24.76 -5.15 -12.68
CA TYR A 122 25.25 -4.48 -11.47
C TYR A 122 24.49 -4.92 -10.22
N GLY A 123 23.47 -5.75 -10.38
CA GLY A 123 22.68 -6.28 -9.27
C GLY A 123 23.55 -7.20 -8.42
N VAL A 124 23.56 -6.93 -7.10
CA VAL A 124 24.30 -7.70 -6.12
C VAL A 124 23.43 -8.81 -5.54
N ASP A 125 22.16 -8.49 -5.32
CA ASP A 125 21.21 -9.45 -4.75
C ASP A 125 19.81 -9.33 -5.40
N ASP A 126 18.94 -10.30 -5.11
CA ASP A 126 17.57 -10.41 -5.66
C ASP A 126 16.62 -9.43 -4.98
N SER A 127 16.58 -8.22 -5.49
CA SER A 127 15.65 -7.20 -5.00
C SER A 127 14.19 -7.45 -5.37
N VAL A 128 13.91 -8.19 -6.44
CA VAL A 128 12.53 -8.50 -6.85
C VAL A 128 11.93 -9.53 -5.90
N GLY A 129 12.62 -10.65 -5.68
CA GLY A 129 12.17 -11.69 -4.74
C GLY A 129 12.00 -11.13 -3.32
N LEU A 130 12.95 -10.33 -2.83
CA LEU A 130 12.82 -9.71 -1.51
C LEU A 130 11.64 -8.72 -1.45
N ALA A 131 11.42 -7.91 -2.49
CA ALA A 131 10.30 -6.99 -2.52
C ALA A 131 8.94 -7.71 -2.51
N ILE A 132 8.83 -8.84 -3.24
CA ILE A 132 7.66 -9.71 -3.24
C ILE A 132 7.41 -10.28 -1.83
N ASP A 133 8.44 -10.79 -1.16
CA ASP A 133 8.33 -11.34 0.19
C ASP A 133 7.90 -10.28 1.20
N ILE A 134 8.51 -9.09 1.17
CA ILE A 134 8.13 -7.94 2.00
C ILE A 134 6.67 -7.55 1.75
N GLU A 135 6.26 -7.41 0.49
CA GLU A 135 4.89 -7.01 0.17
C GLU A 135 3.87 -8.06 0.63
N ASN A 136 4.16 -9.34 0.41
CA ASN A 136 3.29 -10.43 0.83
C ASN A 136 3.21 -10.55 2.35
N ARG A 137 4.31 -10.29 3.08
CA ARG A 137 4.32 -10.32 4.54
C ARG A 137 3.48 -9.20 5.14
N TYR A 138 3.59 -7.98 4.61
CA TYR A 138 2.97 -6.80 5.23
C TYR A 138 1.72 -6.30 4.52
N LYS A 139 1.22 -7.00 3.49
CA LYS A 139 -0.04 -6.64 2.83
C LYS A 139 -1.18 -6.58 3.85
N GLY A 140 -2.01 -5.55 3.74
CA GLY A 140 -3.12 -5.34 4.70
C GLY A 140 -2.72 -4.64 6.00
N LEU A 141 -1.44 -4.44 6.30
CA LEU A 141 -1.01 -3.70 7.48
C LEU A 141 -1.62 -2.29 7.48
N ARG A 142 -2.41 -1.99 8.50
CA ARG A 142 -2.93 -0.64 8.78
C ARG A 142 -1.95 0.10 9.69
N ALA A 143 -1.71 1.37 9.40
CA ALA A 143 -0.72 2.18 10.08
C ALA A 143 -1.24 3.62 10.27
N PRO A 144 -0.61 4.45 11.11
CA PRO A 144 -0.98 5.86 11.28
C PRO A 144 -1.02 6.65 9.98
N HIS A 145 -0.15 6.30 9.02
CA HIS A 145 -0.15 6.84 7.65
C HIS A 145 0.21 5.75 6.64
N LYS A 146 0.00 6.00 5.34
CA LYS A 146 0.44 5.08 4.28
C LYS A 146 1.93 4.82 4.37
N ILE A 147 2.33 3.56 4.25
CA ILE A 147 3.72 3.09 4.28
C ILE A 147 4.19 2.79 2.87
N LYS A 148 5.35 3.28 2.51
CA LYS A 148 6.01 3.04 1.22
C LYS A 148 7.34 2.35 1.43
N PHE A 149 7.62 1.37 0.59
CA PHE A 149 8.87 0.63 0.58
C PHE A 149 9.61 0.80 -0.74
N GLY A 150 10.92 0.60 -0.69
CA GLY A 150 11.76 0.45 -1.87
C GLY A 150 12.88 -0.54 -1.59
N VAL A 151 13.13 -1.45 -2.54
CA VAL A 151 14.19 -2.45 -2.46
C VAL A 151 15.10 -2.32 -3.67
N SER A 152 16.35 -1.93 -3.45
CA SER A 152 17.37 -1.79 -4.49
C SER A 152 18.37 -2.94 -4.42
N GLY A 153 18.60 -3.62 -5.53
CA GLY A 153 19.52 -4.76 -5.64
C GLY A 153 21.00 -4.37 -5.66
N CYS A 154 21.34 -3.11 -5.50
CA CYS A 154 22.70 -2.58 -5.32
C CYS A 154 22.67 -1.11 -4.90
N THR A 155 23.86 -0.57 -4.58
CA THR A 155 24.03 0.83 -4.12
C THR A 155 23.77 1.91 -5.18
N ARG A 156 23.42 1.55 -6.43
CA ARG A 156 22.94 2.50 -7.46
C ARG A 156 21.52 3.00 -7.19
N GLU A 157 20.79 2.34 -6.32
CA GLU A 157 19.58 2.82 -5.68
C GLU A 157 18.43 3.13 -6.66
N CYS A 158 18.27 2.30 -7.72
CA CYS A 158 17.27 2.51 -8.77
C CYS A 158 15.80 2.42 -8.28
N ALA A 159 15.55 1.77 -7.15
CA ALA A 159 14.21 1.70 -6.55
C ALA A 159 13.86 2.92 -5.68
N GLU A 160 14.76 3.90 -5.55
CA GLU A 160 14.58 5.10 -4.72
C GLU A 160 14.25 4.74 -3.25
N ALA A 161 14.95 3.74 -2.71
CA ALA A 161 14.72 3.18 -1.38
C ALA A 161 14.89 4.25 -0.28
N GLN A 162 15.90 5.12 -0.40
CA GLN A 162 16.15 6.19 0.57
C GLN A 162 15.10 7.31 0.57
N GLY A 163 14.18 7.32 -0.41
CA GLY A 163 13.03 8.21 -0.44
C GLY A 163 11.75 7.58 0.12
N LYS A 164 11.83 6.43 0.79
CA LYS A 164 10.68 5.67 1.29
C LYS A 164 10.65 5.61 2.82
N ASP A 165 9.49 5.24 3.37
CA ASP A 165 9.31 5.03 4.80
C ASP A 165 10.23 3.90 5.30
N VAL A 166 10.42 2.85 4.47
CA VAL A 166 11.40 1.79 4.65
C VAL A 166 12.13 1.57 3.34
N GLY A 167 13.44 1.65 3.38
CA GLY A 167 14.34 1.42 2.26
C GLY A 167 15.30 0.27 2.52
N VAL A 168 15.48 -0.58 1.52
CA VAL A 168 16.40 -1.71 1.59
C VAL A 168 17.36 -1.65 0.40
N ILE A 169 18.65 -1.75 0.66
CA ILE A 169 19.69 -1.69 -0.38
C ILE A 169 20.64 -2.84 -0.20
N ALA A 170 20.84 -3.63 -1.26
CA ALA A 170 21.81 -4.72 -1.27
C ALA A 170 23.26 -4.21 -1.34
N THR A 171 24.14 -4.88 -0.62
CA THR A 171 25.59 -4.77 -0.70
C THR A 171 26.21 -6.17 -0.84
N ASP A 172 27.49 -6.25 -1.11
CA ASP A 172 28.26 -7.50 -1.17
C ASP A 172 28.30 -8.27 0.17
N LYS A 173 27.88 -7.63 1.27
CA LYS A 173 27.86 -8.21 2.61
C LYS A 173 26.46 -8.56 3.12
N GLY A 174 25.43 -8.20 2.37
CA GLY A 174 24.02 -8.39 2.77
C GLY A 174 23.17 -7.15 2.54
N TRP A 175 22.12 -6.99 3.32
CA TRP A 175 21.15 -5.93 3.16
C TRP A 175 21.36 -4.80 4.16
N ASN A 176 21.25 -3.59 3.68
CA ASN A 176 21.20 -2.38 4.52
C ASN A 176 19.78 -1.91 4.69
N LEU A 177 19.35 -1.65 5.93
CA LEU A 177 18.03 -1.16 6.27
C LEU A 177 18.05 0.33 6.57
N TYR A 178 17.30 1.09 5.78
CA TYR A 178 17.05 2.52 5.94
C TYR A 178 15.60 2.77 6.32
N VAL A 179 15.34 3.73 7.20
CA VAL A 179 13.98 4.04 7.66
C VAL A 179 13.70 5.53 7.66
N CYS A 180 12.42 5.89 7.75
CA CYS A 180 11.94 7.25 7.94
C CYS A 180 12.18 8.22 6.78
N GLY A 181 12.37 7.71 5.55
CA GLY A 181 12.44 8.55 4.35
C GLY A 181 11.06 9.06 3.91
N ASN A 182 11.06 10.14 3.18
CA ASN A 182 9.87 10.73 2.58
C ASN A 182 10.20 11.45 1.27
N GLY A 183 9.69 10.94 0.14
CA GLY A 183 9.77 11.59 -1.17
C GLY A 183 8.61 12.53 -1.48
N GLY A 184 7.90 13.03 -0.46
CA GLY A 184 6.75 13.94 -0.62
C GLY A 184 7.14 15.42 -0.60
N MET A 185 6.18 16.29 -0.26
CA MET A 185 6.34 17.76 -0.27
C MET A 185 7.46 18.26 0.67
N LYS A 186 7.73 17.54 1.76
CA LYS A 186 8.88 17.78 2.65
C LYS A 186 9.82 16.60 2.51
N PRO A 187 10.73 16.59 1.52
CA PRO A 187 11.60 15.43 1.29
C PRO A 187 12.57 15.22 2.45
N ARG A 188 12.79 13.95 2.76
CA ARG A 188 13.76 13.49 3.76
C ARG A 188 14.41 12.22 3.22
N HIS A 189 15.72 12.13 3.32
CA HIS A 189 16.41 10.87 3.14
C HIS A 189 16.11 9.93 4.29
N ALA A 190 15.89 8.65 3.96
CA ALA A 190 15.85 7.59 4.97
C ALA A 190 17.23 7.43 5.61
N GLU A 191 17.25 7.09 6.88
CA GLU A 191 18.45 6.99 7.69
C GLU A 191 18.80 5.53 7.94
N LEU A 192 20.09 5.19 7.82
CA LEU A 192 20.61 3.83 8.03
C LEU A 192 20.49 3.45 9.50
N ILE A 193 19.74 2.36 9.80
CA ILE A 193 19.66 1.82 11.15
C ILE A 193 20.43 0.53 11.34
N ALA A 194 20.59 -0.27 10.29
CA ALA A 194 21.39 -1.49 10.35
C ALA A 194 21.98 -1.84 8.98
N SER A 195 23.16 -2.48 8.97
CA SER A 195 23.88 -2.89 7.77
C SER A 195 24.25 -4.37 7.82
N ASP A 196 24.62 -4.90 6.65
CA ASP A 196 25.15 -6.25 6.48
C ASP A 196 24.20 -7.35 7.02
N LEU A 197 22.90 -7.15 6.83
CA LEU A 197 21.84 -8.01 7.36
C LEU A 197 21.61 -9.23 6.46
N SER A 198 21.41 -10.40 7.07
CA SER A 198 20.73 -11.51 6.41
C SER A 198 19.26 -11.16 6.16
N LYS A 199 18.62 -11.84 5.21
CA LYS A 199 17.18 -11.65 4.92
C LYS A 199 16.30 -11.80 6.16
N ASP A 200 16.53 -12.84 6.96
CA ASP A 200 15.71 -13.13 8.16
C ASP A 200 15.87 -12.01 9.20
N ARG A 201 17.12 -11.56 9.43
CA ARG A 201 17.35 -10.46 10.37
C ARG A 201 16.77 -9.14 9.87
N LEU A 202 16.82 -8.89 8.56
CA LEU A 202 16.20 -7.73 7.93
C LEU A 202 14.68 -7.71 8.19
N LEU A 203 13.98 -8.82 7.90
CA LEU A 203 12.53 -8.93 8.12
C LEU A 203 12.18 -8.76 9.60
N GLN A 204 12.94 -9.35 10.50
CA GLN A 204 12.77 -9.19 11.94
C GLN A 204 12.87 -7.72 12.37
N LEU A 205 13.87 -6.99 11.88
CA LEU A 205 14.02 -5.56 12.19
C LEU A 205 12.92 -4.70 11.57
N ILE A 206 12.44 -5.06 10.39
CA ILE A 206 11.28 -4.39 9.77
C ILE A 206 10.02 -4.63 10.59
N ASP A 207 9.76 -5.85 11.09
CA ASP A 207 8.65 -6.15 11.99
C ASP A 207 8.66 -5.23 13.22
N ARG A 208 9.80 -5.16 13.89
CA ARG A 208 10.00 -4.31 15.08
C ARG A 208 9.78 -2.84 14.77
N PHE A 209 10.38 -2.35 13.68
CA PHE A 209 10.26 -0.95 13.27
C PHE A 209 8.80 -0.58 12.97
N LEU A 210 8.11 -1.37 12.15
CA LEU A 210 6.73 -1.10 11.76
C LEU A 210 5.78 -1.13 12.96
N MET A 211 5.90 -2.14 13.82
CA MET A 211 5.02 -2.25 14.99
C MET A 211 5.32 -1.19 16.03
N PHE A 212 6.60 -0.81 16.22
CA PHE A 212 6.95 0.30 17.11
C PHE A 212 6.39 1.64 16.59
N TYR A 213 6.47 1.89 15.27
CA TYR A 213 5.83 3.05 14.64
C TYR A 213 4.31 3.03 14.80
N VAL A 214 3.65 1.90 14.55
CA VAL A 214 2.19 1.76 14.70
C VAL A 214 1.74 2.06 16.12
N ARG A 215 2.52 1.65 17.12
CA ARG A 215 2.19 1.82 18.56
C ARG A 215 2.43 3.22 19.09
N THR A 216 3.37 3.96 18.53
CA THR A 216 3.89 5.20 19.14
C THR A 216 3.66 6.45 18.30
N ALA A 217 3.33 6.33 17.02
CA ALA A 217 3.06 7.48 16.18
C ALA A 217 1.62 7.97 16.32
N ASP A 218 1.43 9.28 16.21
CA ASP A 218 0.12 9.89 16.17
C ASP A 218 -0.61 9.57 14.86
N ARG A 219 -1.94 9.66 14.90
CA ARG A 219 -2.77 9.49 13.70
C ARG A 219 -2.35 10.49 12.61
N LEU A 220 -2.23 10.03 11.36
CA LEU A 220 -1.77 10.77 10.19
C LEU A 220 -0.32 11.23 10.22
N GLN A 221 0.45 10.85 11.21
CA GLN A 221 1.86 11.17 11.30
C GLN A 221 2.69 10.27 10.38
N ARG A 222 3.50 10.87 9.51
CA ARG A 222 4.45 10.13 8.65
C ARG A 222 5.64 9.64 9.48
N THR A 223 6.25 8.55 9.07
CA THR A 223 7.46 7.99 9.70
C THR A 223 8.58 9.03 9.86
N SER A 224 8.80 9.89 8.87
CA SER A 224 9.80 10.95 8.94
C SER A 224 9.49 12.00 10.00
N THR A 225 8.23 12.44 10.12
CA THR A 225 7.80 13.38 11.14
C THR A 225 7.79 12.74 12.54
N TRP A 226 7.33 11.49 12.62
CA TRP A 226 7.38 10.72 13.87
C TRP A 226 8.81 10.62 14.41
N ARG A 227 9.76 10.27 13.54
CA ARG A 227 11.18 10.17 13.91
C ARG A 227 11.75 11.53 14.37
N GLU A 228 11.38 12.65 13.73
CA GLU A 228 11.80 13.99 14.15
C GLU A 228 11.28 14.34 15.55
N ASN A 229 10.11 13.81 15.95
CA ASN A 229 9.49 14.05 17.25
C ASN A 229 9.92 13.06 18.34
N LEU A 230 10.65 11.98 17.99
CA LEU A 230 11.18 11.04 18.98
C LEU A 230 12.28 11.68 19.80
N GLU A 231 12.14 11.69 21.12
CA GLU A 231 13.21 12.04 22.02
C GLU A 231 14.38 11.04 21.85
N GLY A 232 15.60 11.54 21.67
CA GLY A 232 16.76 10.72 21.31
C GLY A 232 16.89 10.37 19.83
N GLY A 233 15.88 10.70 19.01
CA GLY A 233 15.94 10.63 17.54
C GLY A 233 16.30 9.26 16.99
N LEU A 234 17.22 9.24 16.02
CA LEU A 234 17.65 8.00 15.35
C LEU A 234 18.38 7.03 16.30
N ASP A 235 19.18 7.53 17.23
CA ASP A 235 19.96 6.67 18.13
C ASP A 235 19.01 5.92 19.07
N TYR A 236 18.01 6.59 19.60
CA TYR A 236 16.95 5.93 20.37
C TYR A 236 16.20 4.88 19.53
N LEU A 237 15.85 5.22 18.28
CA LEU A 237 15.19 4.27 17.38
C LEU A 237 16.05 3.03 17.11
N LYS A 238 17.35 3.20 16.91
CA LYS A 238 18.30 2.08 16.78
C LYS A 238 18.36 1.24 18.05
N ASP A 239 18.44 1.86 19.21
CA ASP A 239 18.47 1.15 20.48
C ASP A 239 17.23 0.30 20.70
N VAL A 240 16.05 0.82 20.39
CA VAL A 240 14.79 0.07 20.53
C VAL A 240 14.67 -1.04 19.49
N VAL A 241 14.88 -0.74 18.22
CA VAL A 241 14.60 -1.68 17.12
C VAL A 241 15.71 -2.72 16.96
N VAL A 242 16.98 -2.28 16.98
CA VAL A 242 18.14 -3.15 16.67
C VAL A 242 18.65 -3.82 17.93
N ASN A 243 18.85 -3.05 19.01
CA ASN A 243 19.45 -3.51 20.26
C ASN A 243 18.43 -4.04 21.28
N ASP A 244 17.13 -3.85 21.01
CA ASP A 244 16.03 -4.27 21.89
C ASP A 244 16.18 -3.71 23.32
N SER A 245 16.59 -2.47 23.46
CA SER A 245 16.88 -1.84 24.75
C SER A 245 15.68 -1.77 25.71
N LEU A 246 14.47 -1.83 25.16
CA LEU A 246 13.23 -1.86 25.95
C LEU A 246 12.72 -3.30 26.22
N GLY A 247 13.36 -4.33 25.67
CA GLY A 247 12.91 -5.72 25.79
C GLY A 247 11.55 -5.99 25.11
N LEU A 248 11.18 -5.20 24.09
CA LEU A 248 9.90 -5.29 23.38
C LEU A 248 9.98 -6.09 22.07
N GLY A 249 11.17 -6.48 21.65
CA GLY A 249 11.39 -7.08 20.33
C GLY A 249 10.49 -8.28 20.04
N ALA A 250 10.44 -9.24 20.96
CA ALA A 250 9.61 -10.44 20.80
C ALA A 250 8.10 -10.11 20.76
N GLU A 251 7.65 -9.12 21.52
CA GLU A 251 6.26 -8.67 21.53
C GLU A 251 5.89 -8.00 20.20
N LEU A 252 6.74 -7.12 19.68
CA LEU A 252 6.53 -6.44 18.40
C LEU A 252 6.49 -7.44 17.24
N GLU A 253 7.39 -8.44 17.23
CA GLU A 253 7.41 -9.51 16.24
C GLU A 253 6.14 -10.38 16.30
N ALA A 254 5.69 -10.75 17.51
CA ALA A 254 4.45 -11.51 17.69
C ALA A 254 3.21 -10.72 17.23
N GLN A 255 3.15 -9.41 17.46
CA GLN A 255 2.07 -8.56 16.97
C GLN A 255 2.06 -8.47 15.44
N MET A 256 3.23 -8.32 14.81
CA MET A 256 3.32 -8.36 13.36
C MET A 256 2.91 -9.73 12.82
N GLN A 257 3.34 -10.82 13.45
CA GLN A 257 2.94 -12.18 13.04
C GLN A 257 1.43 -12.35 13.10
N HIS A 258 0.76 -11.82 14.12
CA HIS A 258 -0.70 -11.82 14.19
C HIS A 258 -1.34 -11.09 13.00
N VAL A 259 -0.81 -9.93 12.58
CA VAL A 259 -1.29 -9.22 11.38
C VAL A 259 -1.13 -10.07 10.13
N VAL A 260 0.00 -10.77 10.01
CA VAL A 260 0.28 -11.67 8.88
C VAL A 260 -0.71 -12.84 8.85
N ASP A 261 -0.91 -13.49 9.99
CA ASP A 261 -1.75 -14.70 10.10
C ASP A 261 -3.24 -14.41 9.94
N THR A 262 -3.67 -13.18 10.26
CA THR A 262 -5.08 -12.78 10.18
C THR A 262 -5.43 -12.03 8.89
N TYR A 263 -4.48 -11.86 7.98
CA TYR A 263 -4.72 -11.16 6.72
C TYR A 263 -5.83 -11.81 5.89
N GLN A 264 -6.73 -10.98 5.40
CA GLN A 264 -7.75 -11.35 4.42
C GLN A 264 -7.82 -10.27 3.32
N CYS A 265 -7.97 -10.70 2.07
CA CYS A 265 -8.17 -9.77 0.97
C CYS A 265 -9.54 -9.09 1.10
N GLU A 266 -9.55 -7.77 1.31
CA GLU A 266 -10.77 -6.98 1.50
C GLU A 266 -11.72 -7.05 0.30
N TRP A 267 -11.19 -7.09 -0.92
CA TRP A 267 -12.01 -7.29 -2.12
C TRP A 267 -12.73 -8.64 -2.11
N LYS A 268 -12.01 -9.71 -1.74
CA LYS A 268 -12.60 -11.05 -1.61
C LYS A 268 -13.71 -11.05 -0.56
N THR A 269 -13.48 -10.44 0.58
CA THR A 269 -14.52 -10.27 1.62
C THR A 269 -15.72 -9.47 1.08
N ALA A 270 -15.48 -8.37 0.37
CA ALA A 270 -16.55 -7.53 -0.16
C ALA A 270 -17.43 -8.25 -1.19
N VAL A 271 -16.85 -9.06 -2.08
CA VAL A 271 -17.63 -9.76 -3.10
C VAL A 271 -18.35 -11.01 -2.56
N THR A 272 -17.85 -11.62 -1.48
CA THR A 272 -18.44 -12.83 -0.89
C THR A 272 -19.41 -12.57 0.26
N THR A 273 -19.44 -11.33 0.80
CA THR A 273 -20.31 -10.95 1.93
C THR A 273 -21.43 -10.05 1.45
N PRO A 274 -22.70 -10.52 1.42
CA PRO A 274 -23.82 -9.75 0.86
C PRO A 274 -24.02 -8.37 1.50
N GLU A 275 -23.84 -8.25 2.81
CA GLU A 275 -23.99 -7.01 3.57
C GLU A 275 -22.93 -5.97 3.18
N VAL A 276 -21.70 -6.42 2.90
CA VAL A 276 -20.62 -5.55 2.44
C VAL A 276 -20.85 -5.15 0.98
N ARG A 277 -21.29 -6.10 0.15
CA ARG A 277 -21.59 -5.86 -1.27
C ARG A 277 -22.67 -4.79 -1.47
N GLN A 278 -23.66 -4.70 -0.58
CA GLN A 278 -24.71 -3.68 -0.64
C GLN A 278 -24.21 -2.24 -0.56
N ARG A 279 -22.99 -2.00 -0.05
CA ARG A 279 -22.39 -0.65 -0.01
C ARG A 279 -22.08 -0.07 -1.39
N PHE A 280 -21.99 -0.94 -2.40
CA PHE A 280 -21.60 -0.58 -3.77
C PHE A 280 -22.82 -0.35 -4.66
N ARG A 281 -23.69 0.57 -4.24
CA ARG A 281 -24.85 1.03 -5.00
C ARG A 281 -24.84 2.54 -5.09
N SER A 282 -25.07 3.09 -6.29
CA SER A 282 -25.17 4.53 -6.50
C SER A 282 -26.38 5.13 -5.79
N PHE A 283 -27.50 4.40 -5.77
CA PHE A 283 -28.73 4.83 -5.14
C PHE A 283 -29.35 3.70 -4.32
N ILE A 284 -29.95 4.04 -3.16
CA ILE A 284 -30.60 3.06 -2.27
C ILE A 284 -31.82 2.43 -2.93
N ASN A 285 -32.56 3.20 -3.71
CA ASN A 285 -33.88 2.83 -4.29
C ASN A 285 -33.81 2.55 -5.81
N SER A 286 -32.62 2.45 -6.40
CA SER A 286 -32.45 2.20 -7.83
C SER A 286 -31.21 1.36 -8.10
N ASP A 287 -31.32 0.41 -9.01
CA ASP A 287 -30.18 -0.35 -9.53
C ASP A 287 -29.57 0.33 -10.77
N GLN A 288 -30.07 1.50 -11.16
CA GLN A 288 -29.52 2.25 -12.30
C GLN A 288 -28.25 2.98 -11.90
N PRO A 289 -27.22 3.05 -12.80
CA PRO A 289 -26.00 3.82 -12.57
C PRO A 289 -26.29 5.32 -12.51
N ASP A 290 -25.35 6.10 -11.97
CA ASP A 290 -25.42 7.56 -11.96
C ASP A 290 -25.22 8.10 -13.38
N GLU A 291 -26.28 8.68 -13.97
CA GLU A 291 -26.26 9.25 -15.33
C GLU A 291 -25.46 10.56 -15.42
N HIS A 292 -25.12 11.19 -14.30
CA HIS A 292 -24.34 12.43 -14.30
C HIS A 292 -22.85 12.21 -14.56
N ILE A 293 -22.39 10.95 -14.56
CA ILE A 293 -21.02 10.61 -14.91
C ILE A 293 -20.95 10.35 -16.43
N VAL A 294 -20.53 11.38 -17.17
CA VAL A 294 -20.33 11.31 -18.63
C VAL A 294 -18.89 10.94 -18.94
N PHE A 295 -18.66 10.13 -19.97
CA PHE A 295 -17.33 9.68 -20.39
C PHE A 295 -16.94 10.28 -21.73
N VAL A 296 -15.66 10.62 -21.88
CA VAL A 296 -15.04 11.13 -23.12
C VAL A 296 -13.78 10.34 -23.46
N GLN A 297 -13.36 10.43 -24.73
CA GLN A 297 -12.11 9.80 -25.16
C GLN A 297 -10.91 10.72 -24.95
N GLU A 298 -9.83 10.18 -24.42
CA GLU A 298 -8.53 10.84 -24.34
C GLU A 298 -7.41 9.84 -24.60
N ARG A 299 -6.53 10.13 -25.57
CA ARG A 299 -5.39 9.29 -25.95
C ARG A 299 -5.76 7.82 -26.24
N GLY A 300 -6.88 7.61 -26.94
CA GLY A 300 -7.38 6.28 -27.27
C GLY A 300 -7.98 5.49 -26.11
N GLN A 301 -8.21 6.13 -24.98
CA GLN A 301 -8.84 5.55 -23.79
C GLN A 301 -10.06 6.37 -23.37
N ILE A 302 -10.96 5.77 -22.61
CA ILE A 302 -12.15 6.42 -22.05
C ILE A 302 -11.81 6.96 -20.65
N ARG A 303 -12.26 8.16 -20.34
CA ARG A 303 -12.19 8.75 -18.99
C ARG A 303 -13.45 9.56 -18.67
N PRO A 304 -13.75 9.82 -17.41
CA PRO A 304 -14.79 10.76 -17.03
C PRO A 304 -14.55 12.16 -17.59
N ALA A 305 -15.63 12.80 -18.04
CA ALA A 305 -15.60 14.18 -18.54
C ALA A 305 -15.33 15.16 -17.39
N ARG A 306 -14.52 16.18 -17.66
CA ARG A 306 -14.35 17.32 -16.76
C ARG A 306 -15.60 18.20 -16.77
N ALA A 307 -15.72 19.08 -15.79
CA ALA A 307 -16.91 19.93 -15.65
C ALA A 307 -17.19 20.75 -16.93
N GLU A 308 -16.13 21.26 -17.57
CA GLU A 308 -16.22 22.07 -18.79
C GLU A 308 -16.68 21.24 -20.01
N GLU A 309 -16.34 19.96 -20.05
CA GLU A 309 -16.64 19.04 -21.16
C GLU A 309 -18.04 18.45 -21.08
N ARG A 310 -18.72 18.52 -19.91
CA ARG A 310 -20.06 17.95 -19.71
C ARG A 310 -21.13 18.71 -20.48
N SER A 311 -20.97 20.02 -20.63
CA SER A 311 -21.92 20.87 -21.36
C SER A 311 -21.95 20.61 -22.87
N GLU A 312 -20.86 20.08 -23.43
CA GLU A 312 -20.75 19.77 -24.86
C GLU A 312 -21.28 18.36 -25.21
N ALA A 313 -21.26 17.43 -24.23
CA ALA A 313 -21.69 16.04 -24.43
C ALA A 313 -23.21 15.85 -24.29
N THR A 314 -23.93 16.84 -23.76
CA THR A 314 -25.39 16.85 -23.58
C THR A 314 -26.13 17.69 -24.62
N ALA A 315 -25.44 18.29 -25.56
CA ALA A 315 -25.98 19.00 -26.71
C ALA A 315 -25.88 18.16 -27.98
#